data_f535db7ba03a9c69212cb4041228999e
#
_entry.id   f535db7ba03a9c69212cb4041228999e
#
_cell.length_a   1.000
_cell.length_b   1.000
_cell.length_c   1.000
_cell.angle_alpha   90.00
_cell.angle_beta   90.00
_cell.angle_gamma   90.00
#
_symmetry.space_group_name_H-M   'P 1'
#
loop_
_entity.id
_entity.type
_entity.pdbx_description
1 polymer ?
#
loop_
_entity_poly.entity_id
_entity_poly.type
_entity_poly.pdbx_seq_one_letter_code
_entity_poly.pdbx_strand_id
1 'polypeptide(L)' 'MKYRVILEQDEEGTFVAEVPSLPGCVTQGKTGAEAVENAREALAAYLESLQKHGEPIPPSISEVVVEVVA' A
#
# COMPACT_ATOMS: atom_id res chain seq x y z
N MET A 1 -4.37 -12.59 -0.40
CA MET A 1 -4.90 -11.35 -0.99
C MET A 1 -3.75 -10.51 -1.50
N LYS A 2 -3.91 -9.91 -2.67
CA LYS A 2 -2.88 -9.06 -3.26
C LYS A 2 -3.38 -7.62 -3.34
N TYR A 3 -2.56 -6.69 -2.87
CA TYR A 3 -2.85 -5.27 -2.96
C TYR A 3 -1.68 -4.56 -3.62
N ARG A 4 -2.00 -3.57 -4.44
CA ARG A 4 -0.97 -2.75 -5.07
C ARG A 4 -0.40 -1.79 -4.05
N VAL A 5 0.92 -1.65 -4.06
CA VAL A 5 1.64 -0.65 -3.28
C VAL A 5 2.38 0.25 -4.25
N ILE A 6 2.16 1.54 -4.15
CA ILE A 6 2.89 2.53 -4.95
C ILE A 6 4.00 3.07 -4.06
N LEU A 7 5.23 2.99 -4.56
CA LEU A 7 6.41 3.45 -3.86
C LEU A 7 6.98 4.67 -4.56
N GLU A 8 7.14 5.76 -3.82
CA GLU A 8 7.73 6.99 -4.33
C GLU A 8 8.80 7.49 -3.36
N GLN A 9 9.76 8.23 -3.88
CA GLN A 9 10.78 8.87 -3.06
C GLN A 9 10.55 10.38 -3.13
N ASP A 10 10.49 11.04 -1.97
CA ASP A 10 10.31 12.47 -1.93
C ASP A 10 11.66 13.22 -2.11
N GLU A 11 11.61 14.54 -2.10
CA GLU A 11 12.78 15.39 -2.32
C GLU A 11 13.86 15.23 -1.24
N GLU A 12 13.46 14.80 -0.06
CA GLU A 12 14.39 14.61 1.05
C GLU A 12 14.98 13.20 1.08
N GLY A 13 14.58 12.35 0.15
CA GLY A 13 15.05 10.98 0.07
C GLY A 13 14.24 9.99 0.88
N THR A 14 13.17 10.43 1.51
CA THR A 14 12.26 9.54 2.24
C THR A 14 11.39 8.77 1.25
N PHE A 15 11.28 7.46 1.46
CA PHE A 15 10.39 6.64 0.66
C PHE A 15 8.99 6.63 1.25
N VAL A 16 7.99 6.79 0.39
CA VAL A 16 6.58 6.78 0.76
C VAL A 16 5.90 5.62 0.04
N ALA A 17 5.18 4.81 0.78
CA ALA A 17 4.43 3.68 0.23
C ALA A 17 2.94 3.90 0.48
N GLU A 18 2.16 3.79 -0.58
CA GLU A 18 0.71 3.99 -0.52
C GLU A 18 -0.01 2.76 -1.07
N VAL A 19 -1.11 2.40 -0.42
CA VAL A 19 -2.00 1.36 -0.90
C VAL A 19 -3.28 2.04 -1.42
N PRO A 20 -3.39 2.26 -2.75
CA PRO A 20 -4.50 3.06 -3.31
C PRO A 20 -5.88 2.50 -3.03
N SER A 21 -6.00 1.17 -2.89
CA SER A 21 -7.29 0.53 -2.60
C SER A 21 -7.82 0.84 -1.21
N LEU A 22 -6.96 1.30 -0.31
CA LEU A 22 -7.30 1.57 1.08
C LEU A 22 -7.04 3.05 1.39
N PRO A 23 -8.09 3.87 1.42
CA PRO A 23 -7.93 5.31 1.69
C PRO A 23 -7.18 5.58 2.98
N GLY A 24 -6.17 6.42 2.92
CA GLY A 24 -5.37 6.78 4.08
C GLY A 24 -4.28 5.77 4.46
N CYS A 25 -4.15 4.67 3.74
CA CYS A 25 -3.09 3.68 4.01
C CYS A 25 -1.79 4.13 3.34
N VAL A 26 -1.06 4.99 4.02
CA VAL A 26 0.20 5.57 3.55
C VAL A 26 1.24 5.39 4.63
N THR A 27 2.42 4.91 4.26
CA THR A 27 3.54 4.73 5.18
C THR A 27 4.80 5.33 4.58
N GLN A 28 5.83 5.45 5.39
CA GLN A 28 7.12 5.95 4.93
C GLN A 28 8.26 5.16 5.57
N GLY A 29 9.43 5.28 4.98
CA GLY A 29 10.64 4.64 5.47
C GLY A 29 11.88 5.29 4.90
N LYS A 30 13.03 5.00 5.49
CA LYS A 30 14.31 5.52 5.02
C LYS A 30 14.80 4.82 3.75
N THR A 31 14.31 3.61 3.52
CA THR A 31 14.59 2.83 2.33
C THR A 31 13.29 2.36 1.72
N GLY A 32 13.32 1.97 0.45
CA GLY A 32 12.16 1.41 -0.22
C GLY A 32 11.68 0.14 0.49
N ALA A 33 12.60 -0.72 0.91
CA ALA A 33 12.27 -1.95 1.62
C ALA A 33 11.57 -1.67 2.95
N GLU A 34 12.04 -0.67 3.70
CA GLU A 34 11.43 -0.28 4.96
C GLU A 34 10.03 0.27 4.76
N ALA A 35 9.84 1.15 3.76
CA ALA A 35 8.53 1.71 3.46
C ALA A 35 7.53 0.63 3.06
N VAL A 36 7.95 -0.36 2.25
CA VAL A 36 7.10 -1.47 1.84
C VAL A 36 6.75 -2.37 3.02
N GLU A 37 7.71 -2.65 3.89
CA GLU A 37 7.44 -3.45 5.09
C GLU A 37 6.47 -2.75 6.03
N ASN A 38 6.62 -1.44 6.20
CA ASN A 38 5.68 -0.64 6.97
C ASN A 38 4.29 -0.65 6.33
N ALA A 39 4.23 -0.60 5.01
CA ALA A 39 2.96 -0.69 4.29
C ALA A 39 2.29 -2.06 4.50
N ARG A 40 3.08 -3.12 4.54
CA ARG A 40 2.56 -4.48 4.79
C ARG A 40 1.91 -4.57 6.16
N GLU A 41 2.57 -4.03 7.17
CA GLU A 41 2.02 -4.00 8.53
C GLU A 41 0.77 -3.14 8.63
N ALA A 42 0.79 -1.95 8.00
CA ALA A 42 -0.34 -1.05 7.98
C ALA A 42 -1.54 -1.67 7.26
N LEU A 43 -1.28 -2.37 6.16
CA LEU A 43 -2.31 -3.08 5.41
C LEU A 43 -2.99 -4.16 6.26
N ALA A 44 -2.19 -4.97 6.94
CA ALA A 44 -2.72 -6.02 7.82
C ALA A 44 -3.59 -5.44 8.93
N ALA A 45 -3.13 -4.37 9.57
CA ALA A 45 -3.88 -3.70 10.63
C ALA A 45 -5.17 -3.07 10.10
N TYR A 46 -5.11 -2.47 8.92
CA TYR A 46 -6.27 -1.85 8.29
C TYR A 46 -7.37 -2.90 7.98
N LEU A 47 -6.98 -4.02 7.38
CA LEU A 47 -7.91 -5.10 7.06
C LEU A 47 -8.50 -5.72 8.32
N GLU A 48 -7.69 -5.91 9.36
CA GLU A 48 -8.16 -6.42 10.64
C GLU A 48 -9.20 -5.48 11.26
N SER A 49 -8.95 -4.17 11.18
CA SER A 49 -9.89 -3.16 11.67
C SER A 49 -11.23 -3.20 10.93
N LEU A 50 -11.20 -3.36 9.61
CA LEU A 50 -12.42 -3.48 8.82
C LEU A 50 -13.23 -4.71 9.22
N GLN A 51 -12.57 -5.85 9.39
CA GLN A 51 -13.23 -7.09 9.82
C GLN A 51 -13.85 -6.93 11.21
N LYS A 52 -13.12 -6.31 12.12
CA LYS A 52 -13.55 -6.11 13.50
C LYS A 52 -14.79 -5.22 13.60
N HIS A 53 -14.93 -4.25 12.71
CA HIS A 53 -16.06 -3.33 12.67
C HIS A 53 -17.14 -3.76 11.69
N GLY A 54 -17.01 -4.93 11.06
CA GLY A 54 -17.99 -5.43 10.12
C GLY A 54 -18.08 -4.62 8.82
N GLU A 55 -17.05 -3.87 8.51
CA GLU A 55 -17.02 -3.07 7.28
C GLU A 55 -16.55 -3.89 6.08
N PRO A 56 -17.02 -3.56 4.87
CA PRO A 56 -16.60 -4.30 3.67
C PRO A 56 -15.09 -4.20 3.44
N ILE A 57 -14.47 -5.33 3.13
CA ILE A 57 -13.06 -5.36 2.75
C ILE A 57 -13.00 -5.10 1.25
N PRO A 58 -12.21 -4.10 0.80
CA PRO A 58 -12.04 -3.85 -0.63
C PRO A 58 -11.48 -5.09 -1.32
N PRO A 59 -11.95 -5.43 -2.52
CA PRO A 59 -11.46 -6.60 -3.23
C PRO A 59 -9.97 -6.45 -3.55
N SER A 60 -9.24 -7.56 -3.49
CA SER A 60 -7.87 -7.57 -3.93
C SER A 60 -7.83 -7.31 -5.44
N ILE A 61 -6.84 -6.58 -5.89
CA ILE A 61 -6.72 -6.18 -7.28
C ILE A 61 -6.28 -7.36 -8.15
N SER A 62 -7.01 -7.60 -9.24
CA SER A 62 -6.50 -8.40 -10.33
C SER A 62 -5.51 -7.52 -11.08
N GLU A 63 -4.26 -7.86 -11.02
CA GLU A 63 -3.23 -7.02 -11.61
C GLU A 63 -3.18 -7.18 -13.12
N VAL A 64 -3.47 -6.09 -13.82
CA VAL A 64 -3.22 -6.01 -15.26
C VAL A 64 -1.97 -5.15 -15.43
N VAL A 65 -0.90 -5.77 -15.89
CA VAL A 65 0.33 -5.04 -16.17
C VAL A 65 0.21 -4.47 -17.57
N VAL A 66 0.16 -3.14 -17.65
CA VAL A 66 0.19 -2.46 -18.94
C VAL A 66 1.58 -1.88 -19.13
N GLU A 67 2.31 -2.41 -20.09
CA GLU A 67 3.61 -1.90 -20.44
C GLU A 67 3.45 -0.76 -21.43
N VAL A 68 3.90 0.42 -21.04
CA VAL A 68 3.91 1.58 -21.92
C VAL A 68 5.33 1.80 -22.41
N VAL A 69 5.54 1.63 -23.70
CA VAL A 69 6.83 1.91 -24.32
C VAL A 69 6.81 3.37 -24.76
N ALA A 70 7.61 4.16 -24.08
CA ALA A 70 7.75 5.57 -24.41
C ALA A 70 8.92 5.81 -25.37
#